data_d268c9517f78334fc38f46279ccb9b03
#
_entry.id   d268c9517f78334fc38f46279ccb9b03
#
_cell.length_a   1.000
_cell.length_b   1.000
_cell.length_c   1.000
_cell.angle_alpha   90.00
_cell.angle_beta   90.00
_cell.angle_gamma   90.00
#
_symmetry.space_group_name_H-M   'P 1'
#
loop_
_entity.id
_entity.type
_entity.pdbx_description
1 polymer ?
#
loop_
_entity_poly.entity_id
_entity_poly.type
_entity_poly.pdbx_seq_one_letter_code
_entity_poly.pdbx_strand_id
1 'polypeptide(L)'
;LAEKGSRPTVFEREARPGGMLMNGIPSFRLEKDVVEAEIDILRELGVEFRCGVEVGKDVTIAQLREQGYQGFYVAVGLQSGGKLNIPGGDADGVMAGIDFMRQVNLHEKKTLSGKVVVIGGGNIGADVARTAVRCGAESVDLYCLEAYDDMPMGEEDRSECERDGITVHAGWGQTEIVVEDGKCAGIRFRKCTRVKNDEGRFAPEFDDSVSEQAECTTGLYCIGQKVDWRELLTGT
;
A
#
# COMPACT_ATOMS: atom_id res chain seq x y z
N LEU A 1 7.92 23.83 -14.18
CA LEU A 1 7.76 25.17 -13.58
C LEU A 1 9.11 25.88 -13.45
N ALA A 2 10.14 25.23 -12.88
CA ALA A 2 11.49 25.82 -12.73
C ALA A 2 12.07 26.27 -14.07
N GLU A 3 12.07 25.44 -15.10
CA GLU A 3 12.53 25.76 -16.46
C GLU A 3 11.79 26.97 -17.09
N LYS A 4 10.61 27.31 -16.60
CA LYS A 4 9.81 28.46 -17.02
C LYS A 4 9.99 29.69 -16.13
N GLY A 5 11.02 29.69 -15.27
CA GLY A 5 11.38 30.80 -14.40
C GLY A 5 10.58 30.95 -13.11
N SER A 6 9.73 29.98 -12.77
CA SER A 6 9.10 29.92 -11.45
C SER A 6 10.07 29.38 -10.40
N ARG A 7 9.81 29.69 -9.13
CA ARG A 7 10.56 29.14 -7.98
C ARG A 7 9.66 28.15 -7.22
N PRO A 8 9.59 26.89 -7.64
CA PRO A 8 8.77 25.93 -6.97
C PRO A 8 9.39 25.46 -5.66
N THR A 9 8.57 25.35 -4.62
CA THR A 9 8.91 24.68 -3.36
C THR A 9 7.98 23.48 -3.21
N VAL A 10 8.55 22.30 -2.98
CA VAL A 10 7.83 21.07 -2.67
C VAL A 10 7.82 20.90 -1.16
N PHE A 11 6.63 20.87 -0.57
CA PHE A 11 6.42 20.50 0.83
C PHE A 11 6.10 19.01 0.88
N GLU A 12 6.95 18.25 1.51
CA GLU A 12 6.84 16.80 1.65
C GLU A 12 6.75 16.42 3.12
N ARG A 13 5.73 15.65 3.46
CA ARG A 13 5.49 15.18 4.83
C ARG A 13 6.57 14.22 5.32
N GLU A 14 7.04 13.34 4.45
CA GLU A 14 8.07 12.37 4.78
C GLU A 14 9.46 13.01 4.85
N ALA A 15 10.39 12.34 5.49
CA ALA A 15 11.78 12.81 5.59
C ALA A 15 12.51 12.84 4.24
N ARG A 16 12.03 12.06 3.26
CA ARG A 16 12.59 11.94 1.92
C ARG A 16 11.49 12.18 0.88
N PRO A 17 11.76 12.95 -0.20
CA PRO A 17 10.81 13.13 -1.28
C PRO A 17 10.76 11.89 -2.18
N GLY A 18 9.72 11.78 -3.01
CA GLY A 18 9.55 10.68 -3.97
C GLY A 18 8.26 9.88 -3.76
N GLY A 19 7.54 10.14 -2.66
CA GLY A 19 6.21 9.58 -2.44
C GLY A 19 6.16 8.07 -2.59
N MET A 20 5.27 7.56 -3.45
CA MET A 20 5.07 6.13 -3.65
C MET A 20 6.31 5.41 -4.21
N LEU A 21 7.15 6.08 -5.00
CA LEU A 21 8.40 5.52 -5.52
C LEU A 21 9.38 5.18 -4.38
N MET A 22 9.38 6.00 -3.32
CA MET A 22 10.20 5.78 -2.13
C MET A 22 9.52 4.86 -1.12
N ASN A 23 8.22 5.06 -0.85
CA ASN A 23 7.51 4.47 0.28
C ASN A 23 6.83 3.14 -0.07
N GLY A 24 6.31 3.00 -1.30
CA GLY A 24 5.45 1.90 -1.70
C GLY A 24 6.12 0.86 -2.57
N ILE A 25 6.90 1.27 -3.58
CA ILE A 25 7.57 0.34 -4.50
C ILE A 25 8.77 -0.30 -3.78
N PRO A 26 8.91 -1.63 -3.77
CA PRO A 26 10.05 -2.28 -3.12
C PRO A 26 11.36 -2.03 -3.87
N SER A 27 12.48 -2.06 -3.13
CA SER A 27 13.81 -1.78 -3.68
C SER A 27 14.27 -2.80 -4.73
N PHE A 28 13.75 -4.04 -4.70
CA PHE A 28 14.05 -5.03 -5.72
C PHE A 28 13.37 -4.75 -7.08
N ARG A 29 12.40 -3.81 -7.15
CA ARG A 29 11.81 -3.30 -8.40
C ARG A 29 12.39 -1.94 -8.80
N LEU A 30 12.62 -1.07 -7.82
CA LEU A 30 13.13 0.27 -8.04
C LEU A 30 14.08 0.67 -6.91
N GLU A 31 15.36 0.70 -7.22
CA GLU A 31 16.40 1.12 -6.29
C GLU A 31 16.19 2.58 -5.86
N LYS A 32 16.33 2.84 -4.57
CA LYS A 32 16.02 4.17 -4.01
C LYS A 32 17.01 5.24 -4.44
N ASP A 33 18.24 4.86 -4.68
CA ASP A 33 19.29 5.75 -5.19
C ASP A 33 18.97 6.31 -6.58
N VAL A 34 18.28 5.53 -7.42
CA VAL A 34 17.80 6.00 -8.74
C VAL A 34 16.74 7.09 -8.55
N VAL A 35 15.81 6.91 -7.62
CA VAL A 35 14.78 7.92 -7.31
C VAL A 35 15.43 9.19 -6.76
N GLU A 36 16.42 9.07 -5.87
CA GLU A 36 17.15 10.21 -5.32
C GLU A 36 17.93 10.98 -6.41
N ALA A 37 18.60 10.27 -7.30
CA ALA A 37 19.32 10.90 -8.41
C ALA A 37 18.39 11.73 -9.33
N GLU A 38 17.18 11.23 -9.64
CA GLU A 38 16.18 11.98 -10.40
C GLU A 38 15.68 13.22 -9.63
N ILE A 39 15.55 13.13 -8.31
CA ILE A 39 15.17 14.27 -7.47
C ILE A 39 16.30 15.30 -7.39
N ASP A 40 17.55 14.88 -7.38
CA ASP A 40 18.71 15.77 -7.38
C ASP A 40 18.76 16.62 -8.64
N ILE A 41 18.41 16.08 -9.80
CA ILE A 41 18.25 16.86 -11.04
C ILE A 41 17.24 18.00 -10.83
N LEU A 42 16.12 17.74 -10.14
CA LEU A 42 15.13 18.79 -9.85
C LEU A 42 15.70 19.87 -8.89
N ARG A 43 16.53 19.48 -7.92
CA ARG A 43 17.22 20.42 -7.02
C ARG A 43 18.19 21.31 -7.79
N GLU A 44 18.96 20.74 -8.71
CA GLU A 44 19.87 21.49 -9.59
C GLU A 44 19.12 22.48 -10.50
N LEU A 45 17.88 22.14 -10.91
CA LEU A 45 16.99 23.04 -11.64
C LEU A 45 16.38 24.16 -10.75
N GLY A 46 16.71 24.20 -9.46
CA GLY A 46 16.26 25.22 -8.53
C GLY A 46 14.93 24.92 -7.84
N VAL A 47 14.48 23.66 -7.82
CA VAL A 47 13.32 23.24 -7.01
C VAL A 47 13.76 23.09 -5.55
N GLU A 48 13.12 23.80 -4.64
CA GLU A 48 13.33 23.65 -3.21
C GLU A 48 12.48 22.48 -2.68
N PHE A 49 13.06 21.61 -1.85
CA PHE A 49 12.35 20.56 -1.15
C PHE A 49 12.39 20.82 0.36
N ARG A 50 11.23 20.94 0.98
CA ARG A 50 11.03 21.06 2.43
C ARG A 50 10.36 19.76 2.93
N CYS A 51 11.21 18.81 3.29
CA CYS A 51 10.78 17.51 3.81
C CYS A 51 10.51 17.58 5.32
N GLY A 52 9.69 16.63 5.83
CA GLY A 52 9.25 16.61 7.21
C GLY A 52 8.21 17.71 7.52
N VAL A 53 7.56 18.28 6.51
CA VAL A 53 6.56 19.34 6.65
C VAL A 53 5.20 18.89 6.10
N GLU A 54 4.23 18.70 6.97
CA GLU A 54 2.86 18.34 6.60
C GLU A 54 2.01 19.62 6.45
N VAL A 55 1.62 19.93 5.21
CA VAL A 55 0.72 21.06 4.95
C VAL A 55 -0.67 20.76 5.48
N GLY A 56 -1.24 21.72 6.23
CA GLY A 56 -2.47 21.58 6.98
C GLY A 56 -2.22 21.37 8.48
N LYS A 57 -1.08 20.79 8.84
CA LYS A 57 -0.69 20.55 10.24
C LYS A 57 0.44 21.48 10.70
N ASP A 58 1.59 21.42 10.02
CA ASP A 58 2.79 22.19 10.40
C ASP A 58 2.76 23.61 9.79
N VAL A 59 2.16 23.74 8.62
CA VAL A 59 1.93 25.00 7.92
C VAL A 59 0.62 24.91 7.13
N THR A 60 -0.21 25.96 7.18
CA THR A 60 -1.45 26.03 6.42
C THR A 60 -1.25 26.66 5.04
N ILE A 61 -2.17 26.43 4.09
CA ILE A 61 -2.18 27.10 2.79
C ILE A 61 -2.31 28.62 2.98
N ALA A 62 -3.09 29.09 3.97
CA ALA A 62 -3.22 30.51 4.29
C ALA A 62 -1.86 31.12 4.68
N GLN A 63 -1.12 30.49 5.59
CA GLN A 63 0.22 30.93 5.99
C GLN A 63 1.22 30.90 4.83
N LEU A 64 1.12 29.93 3.92
CA LEU A 64 1.96 29.90 2.72
C LEU A 64 1.63 31.07 1.78
N ARG A 65 0.36 31.48 1.65
CA ARG A 65 -0.01 32.70 0.91
C ARG A 65 0.61 33.96 1.54
N GLU A 66 0.57 34.07 2.86
CA GLU A 66 1.22 35.16 3.60
C GLU A 66 2.75 35.20 3.38
N GLN A 67 3.37 34.03 3.19
CA GLN A 67 4.78 33.91 2.84
C GLN A 67 5.09 34.23 1.36
N GLY A 68 4.07 34.56 0.55
CA GLY A 68 4.20 34.98 -0.83
C GLY A 68 4.05 33.91 -1.88
N TYR A 69 3.64 32.69 -1.54
CA TYR A 69 3.29 31.68 -2.51
C TYR A 69 2.00 32.04 -3.25
N GLN A 70 2.05 32.12 -4.58
CA GLN A 70 0.96 32.61 -5.42
C GLN A 70 0.15 31.48 -6.07
N GLY A 71 0.73 30.30 -6.24
CA GLY A 71 0.08 29.14 -6.86
C GLY A 71 0.34 27.87 -6.06
N PHE A 72 -0.66 27.00 -6.00
CA PHE A 72 -0.60 25.74 -5.26
C PHE A 72 -0.96 24.58 -6.19
N TYR A 73 -0.11 23.57 -6.22
CA TYR A 73 -0.37 22.32 -6.92
C TYR A 73 -0.46 21.20 -5.90
N VAL A 74 -1.64 20.61 -5.77
CA VAL A 74 -1.89 19.54 -4.81
C VAL A 74 -1.56 18.19 -5.46
N ALA A 75 -0.54 17.51 -4.94
CA ALA A 75 -0.03 16.25 -5.45
C ALA A 75 0.17 15.22 -4.33
N VAL A 76 -0.81 15.09 -3.45
CA VAL A 76 -0.73 14.24 -2.23
C VAL A 76 -0.77 12.74 -2.51
N GLY A 77 -1.15 12.33 -3.73
CA GLY A 77 -1.21 10.93 -4.15
C GLY A 77 -2.28 10.11 -3.42
N LEU A 78 -2.19 8.77 -3.54
CA LEU A 78 -3.07 7.78 -2.93
C LEU A 78 -2.30 7.03 -1.85
N GLN A 79 -2.04 7.66 -0.72
CA GLN A 79 -1.11 7.17 0.30
C GLN A 79 -1.78 6.39 1.45
N SER A 80 -3.11 6.28 1.46
CA SER A 80 -3.85 5.56 2.49
C SER A 80 -4.42 4.26 1.92
N GLY A 81 -4.19 3.15 2.59
CA GLY A 81 -4.83 1.88 2.28
C GLY A 81 -6.34 1.94 2.51
N GLY A 82 -7.10 1.14 1.78
CA GLY A 82 -8.50 0.88 2.07
C GLY A 82 -8.65 0.33 3.50
N LYS A 83 -9.78 0.57 4.16
CA LYS A 83 -10.03 -0.02 5.47
C LYS A 83 -10.62 -1.41 5.30
N LEU A 84 -10.08 -2.39 6.03
CA LEU A 84 -10.63 -3.74 6.07
C LEU A 84 -11.83 -3.78 7.04
N ASN A 85 -13.04 -3.61 6.50
CA ASN A 85 -14.27 -3.55 7.29
C ASN A 85 -14.88 -4.94 7.49
N ILE A 86 -14.18 -5.80 8.23
CA ILE A 86 -14.64 -7.13 8.66
C ILE A 86 -14.38 -7.29 10.15
N PRO A 87 -15.05 -8.22 10.83
CA PRO A 87 -14.77 -8.53 12.24
C PRO A 87 -13.28 -8.81 12.45
N GLY A 88 -12.69 -8.21 13.49
CA GLY A 88 -11.28 -8.36 13.83
C GLY A 88 -10.30 -7.62 12.91
N GLY A 89 -10.76 -6.84 11.93
CA GLY A 89 -9.90 -6.16 10.95
C GLY A 89 -8.97 -5.07 11.51
N ASP A 90 -9.11 -4.74 12.78
CA ASP A 90 -8.28 -3.81 13.54
C ASP A 90 -7.40 -4.49 14.61
N ALA A 91 -7.36 -5.83 14.60
CA ALA A 91 -6.54 -6.59 15.53
C ALA A 91 -5.03 -6.34 15.33
N ASP A 92 -4.27 -6.54 16.40
CA ASP A 92 -2.81 -6.46 16.34
C ASP A 92 -2.26 -7.50 15.33
N GLY A 93 -1.34 -7.10 14.48
CA GLY A 93 -0.85 -7.93 13.37
C GLY A 93 -1.61 -7.75 12.05
N VAL A 94 -2.70 -6.97 12.02
CA VAL A 94 -3.44 -6.65 10.77
C VAL A 94 -3.14 -5.22 10.33
N MET A 95 -2.72 -5.02 9.09
CA MET A 95 -2.44 -3.68 8.55
C MET A 95 -2.61 -3.61 7.03
N ALA A 96 -2.73 -2.39 6.52
CA ALA A 96 -2.69 -2.16 5.09
C ALA A 96 -1.31 -2.49 4.52
N GLY A 97 -1.28 -3.15 3.36
CA GLY A 97 -0.02 -3.49 2.69
C GLY A 97 0.84 -2.27 2.39
N ILE A 98 0.21 -1.12 2.08
CA ILE A 98 0.95 0.13 1.84
C ILE A 98 1.64 0.66 3.12
N ASP A 99 1.03 0.48 4.30
CA ASP A 99 1.64 0.89 5.57
C ASP A 99 2.80 -0.05 5.94
N PHE A 100 2.64 -1.35 5.65
CA PHE A 100 3.74 -2.31 5.76
C PHE A 100 4.91 -1.92 4.85
N MET A 101 4.64 -1.64 3.55
CA MET A 101 5.67 -1.23 2.59
C MET A 101 6.40 0.05 3.03
N ARG A 102 5.64 1.05 3.53
CA ARG A 102 6.23 2.27 4.09
C ARG A 102 7.17 1.98 5.25
N GLN A 103 6.77 1.12 6.19
CA GLN A 103 7.62 0.75 7.33
C GLN A 103 8.91 0.07 6.87
N VAL A 104 8.83 -0.83 5.88
CA VAL A 104 10.02 -1.51 5.35
C VAL A 104 10.93 -0.56 4.59
N ASN A 105 10.38 0.25 3.68
CA ASN A 105 11.17 1.10 2.79
C ASN A 105 11.80 2.32 3.49
N LEU A 106 11.11 2.89 4.52
CA LEU A 106 11.62 4.07 5.23
C LEU A 106 12.45 3.74 6.48
N HIS A 107 12.21 2.59 7.10
CA HIS A 107 12.84 2.23 8.36
C HIS A 107 13.83 1.06 8.24
N GLU A 108 14.17 0.66 7.02
CA GLU A 108 15.20 -0.28 6.59
C GLU A 108 15.15 -1.69 7.17
N LYS A 109 14.39 -1.98 8.21
CA LYS A 109 14.28 -3.34 8.77
C LYS A 109 12.97 -3.54 9.51
N LYS A 110 12.01 -4.17 8.86
CA LYS A 110 10.94 -4.87 9.56
C LYS A 110 11.20 -6.36 9.46
N THR A 111 11.49 -7.00 10.58
CA THR A 111 11.54 -8.46 10.66
C THR A 111 10.14 -8.97 10.93
N LEU A 112 9.64 -9.85 10.09
CA LEU A 112 8.43 -10.63 10.34
C LEU A 112 8.81 -11.97 10.95
N SER A 113 7.90 -12.52 11.73
CA SER A 113 7.99 -13.87 12.27
C SER A 113 6.65 -14.57 12.10
N GLY A 114 6.69 -15.89 11.88
CA GLY A 114 5.49 -16.69 11.68
C GLY A 114 4.89 -16.55 10.28
N LYS A 115 3.66 -17.01 10.15
CA LYS A 115 2.92 -17.08 8.88
C LYS A 115 2.27 -15.74 8.55
N VAL A 116 2.32 -15.37 7.29
CA VAL A 116 1.76 -14.13 6.76
C VAL A 116 0.69 -14.44 5.72
N VAL A 117 -0.45 -13.79 5.83
CA VAL A 117 -1.49 -13.82 4.79
C VAL A 117 -1.60 -12.44 4.15
N VAL A 118 -1.51 -12.41 2.81
CA VAL A 118 -1.72 -11.21 2.00
C VAL A 118 -3.08 -11.31 1.31
N ILE A 119 -3.90 -10.26 1.41
CA ILE A 119 -5.23 -10.19 0.80
C ILE A 119 -5.18 -9.19 -0.38
N GLY A 120 -5.36 -9.70 -1.58
CA GLY A 120 -5.44 -8.89 -2.81
C GLY A 120 -4.56 -9.39 -3.94
N GLY A 121 -5.15 -9.66 -5.10
CA GLY A 121 -4.53 -10.28 -6.28
C GLY A 121 -3.91 -9.32 -7.29
N GLY A 122 -3.69 -8.04 -6.92
CA GLY A 122 -3.04 -7.05 -7.79
C GLY A 122 -1.53 -6.96 -7.57
N ASN A 123 -0.84 -6.14 -8.40
CA ASN A 123 0.61 -5.94 -8.34
C ASN A 123 1.10 -5.51 -6.95
N ILE A 124 0.32 -4.69 -6.22
CA ILE A 124 0.64 -4.31 -4.84
C ILE A 124 0.64 -5.53 -3.92
N GLY A 125 -0.31 -6.46 -4.10
CA GLY A 125 -0.36 -7.72 -3.35
C GLY A 125 0.90 -8.57 -3.59
N ALA A 126 1.34 -8.69 -4.85
CA ALA A 126 2.57 -9.37 -5.20
C ALA A 126 3.80 -8.72 -4.53
N ASP A 127 3.91 -7.39 -4.61
CA ASP A 127 5.01 -6.64 -3.99
C ASP A 127 5.06 -6.80 -2.48
N VAL A 128 3.91 -6.74 -1.82
CA VAL A 128 3.76 -6.91 -0.37
C VAL A 128 4.14 -8.34 0.03
N ALA A 129 3.63 -9.34 -0.69
CA ALA A 129 3.91 -10.75 -0.40
C ALA A 129 5.42 -11.07 -0.55
N ARG A 130 6.01 -10.66 -1.66
CA ARG A 130 7.45 -10.83 -1.92
C ARG A 130 8.33 -10.08 -0.92
N THR A 131 7.88 -8.90 -0.48
CA THR A 131 8.56 -8.15 0.59
C THR A 131 8.44 -8.87 1.93
N ALA A 132 7.28 -9.46 2.25
CA ALA A 132 7.09 -10.22 3.48
C ALA A 132 8.05 -11.43 3.57
N VAL A 133 8.25 -12.16 2.45
CA VAL A 133 9.27 -13.23 2.36
C VAL A 133 10.66 -12.68 2.71
N ARG A 134 11.04 -11.55 2.12
CA ARG A 134 12.36 -10.91 2.35
C ARG A 134 12.52 -10.34 3.77
N CYS A 135 11.41 -10.06 4.44
CA CYS A 135 11.38 -9.66 5.85
C CYS A 135 11.46 -10.86 6.82
N GLY A 136 11.55 -12.09 6.33
CA GLY A 136 11.76 -13.28 7.15
C GLY A 136 10.48 -13.97 7.60
N ALA A 137 9.35 -13.77 6.92
CA ALA A 137 8.14 -14.56 7.15
C ALA A 137 8.44 -16.06 6.98
N GLU A 138 7.87 -16.89 7.86
CA GLU A 138 8.01 -18.35 7.80
C GLU A 138 7.33 -18.94 6.56
N SER A 139 6.13 -18.44 6.25
CA SER A 139 5.42 -18.70 5.01
C SER A 139 4.59 -17.48 4.62
N VAL A 140 4.29 -17.36 3.34
CA VAL A 140 3.41 -16.29 2.81
C VAL A 140 2.37 -16.93 1.89
N ASP A 141 1.10 -16.71 2.23
CA ASP A 141 -0.06 -17.09 1.44
C ASP A 141 -0.74 -15.84 0.90
N LEU A 142 -1.04 -15.80 -0.40
CA LEU A 142 -1.74 -14.72 -1.06
C LEU A 142 -3.15 -15.14 -1.45
N TYR A 143 -4.16 -14.46 -0.92
CA TYR A 143 -5.57 -14.71 -1.19
C TYR A 143 -6.18 -13.61 -2.04
N CYS A 144 -6.99 -13.97 -3.05
CA CYS A 144 -7.71 -13.00 -3.88
C CYS A 144 -9.10 -13.51 -4.30
N LEU A 145 -9.96 -12.56 -4.64
CA LEU A 145 -11.32 -12.84 -5.10
C LEU A 145 -11.35 -13.46 -6.48
N GLU A 146 -10.45 -13.04 -7.34
CA GLU A 146 -10.40 -13.42 -8.75
C GLU A 146 -10.00 -14.88 -8.91
N ALA A 147 -10.41 -15.49 -10.02
CA ALA A 147 -9.84 -16.75 -10.50
C ALA A 147 -8.36 -16.53 -10.88
N TYR A 148 -7.57 -17.58 -10.87
CA TYR A 148 -6.13 -17.51 -11.06
C TYR A 148 -5.73 -16.76 -12.35
N ASP A 149 -6.41 -17.04 -13.46
CA ASP A 149 -6.12 -16.43 -14.75
C ASP A 149 -6.69 -14.99 -14.89
N ASP A 150 -7.63 -14.61 -14.02
CA ASP A 150 -8.29 -13.31 -14.03
C ASP A 150 -7.66 -12.33 -13.00
N MET A 151 -6.60 -12.74 -12.32
CA MET A 151 -5.93 -11.89 -11.34
C MET A 151 -5.41 -10.61 -11.99
N PRO A 152 -5.57 -9.44 -11.32
CA PRO A 152 -5.08 -8.16 -11.86
C PRO A 152 -3.55 -8.07 -11.96
N MET A 153 -2.79 -8.87 -11.20
CA MET A 153 -1.34 -8.95 -11.37
C MET A 153 -0.97 -9.66 -12.67
N GLY A 154 0.11 -9.24 -13.31
CA GLY A 154 0.63 -9.85 -14.53
C GLY A 154 1.15 -11.28 -14.31
N GLU A 155 1.28 -12.02 -15.40
CA GLU A 155 1.84 -13.40 -15.41
C GLU A 155 3.27 -13.43 -14.82
N GLU A 156 4.07 -12.42 -15.13
CA GLU A 156 5.42 -12.29 -14.58
C GLU A 156 5.41 -12.16 -13.05
N ASP A 157 4.54 -11.31 -12.49
CA ASP A 157 4.40 -11.14 -11.05
C ASP A 157 3.92 -12.41 -10.36
N ARG A 158 2.99 -13.17 -10.98
CA ARG A 158 2.56 -14.48 -10.47
C ARG A 158 3.71 -15.47 -10.41
N SER A 159 4.43 -15.58 -11.53
CA SER A 159 5.60 -16.46 -11.64
C SER A 159 6.71 -16.10 -10.62
N GLU A 160 6.90 -14.81 -10.37
CA GLU A 160 7.85 -14.34 -9.36
C GLU A 160 7.39 -14.65 -7.94
N CYS A 161 6.09 -14.55 -7.66
CA CYS A 161 5.52 -14.98 -6.37
C CYS A 161 5.76 -16.48 -6.13
N GLU A 162 5.48 -17.31 -7.11
CA GLU A 162 5.71 -18.77 -7.03
C GLU A 162 7.19 -19.11 -6.81
N ARG A 163 8.10 -18.44 -7.53
CA ARG A 163 9.55 -18.60 -7.36
C ARG A 163 10.04 -18.18 -5.98
N ASP A 164 9.42 -17.17 -5.38
CA ASP A 164 9.70 -16.71 -4.02
C ASP A 164 9.04 -17.63 -2.95
N GLY A 165 8.34 -18.71 -3.35
CA GLY A 165 7.70 -19.68 -2.45
C GLY A 165 6.36 -19.22 -1.87
N ILE A 166 5.71 -18.23 -2.49
CA ILE A 166 4.39 -17.73 -2.09
C ILE A 166 3.32 -18.66 -2.66
N THR A 167 2.40 -19.13 -1.81
CA THR A 167 1.23 -19.90 -2.24
C THR A 167 0.10 -18.95 -2.61
N VAL A 168 -0.43 -19.08 -3.83
CA VAL A 168 -1.54 -18.26 -4.31
C VAL A 168 -2.86 -19.02 -4.22
N HIS A 169 -3.81 -18.46 -3.49
CA HIS A 169 -5.18 -18.96 -3.28
C HIS A 169 -6.17 -18.07 -4.02
N ALA A 170 -6.56 -18.48 -5.23
CA ALA A 170 -7.49 -17.75 -6.09
C ALA A 170 -8.95 -18.12 -5.82
N GLY A 171 -9.86 -17.16 -5.96
CA GLY A 171 -11.29 -17.34 -5.79
C GLY A 171 -11.73 -17.42 -4.32
N TRP A 172 -11.13 -16.61 -3.44
CA TRP A 172 -11.44 -16.55 -2.02
C TRP A 172 -11.65 -15.12 -1.52
N GLY A 173 -12.74 -14.89 -0.80
CA GLY A 173 -13.05 -13.62 -0.16
C GLY A 173 -12.98 -13.74 1.35
N GLN A 174 -12.27 -12.82 1.99
CA GLN A 174 -12.13 -12.74 3.44
C GLN A 174 -13.47 -12.41 4.11
N THR A 175 -13.74 -13.04 5.27
CA THR A 175 -14.96 -12.82 6.05
C THR A 175 -14.70 -12.25 7.43
N GLU A 176 -13.65 -12.72 8.10
CA GLU A 176 -13.25 -12.23 9.42
C GLU A 176 -11.78 -12.52 9.70
N ILE A 177 -11.21 -11.76 10.61
CA ILE A 177 -9.92 -12.06 11.24
C ILE A 177 -10.19 -12.83 12.52
N VAL A 178 -9.57 -14.00 12.65
CA VAL A 178 -9.58 -14.76 13.91
C VAL A 178 -8.64 -14.08 14.89
N VAL A 179 -9.17 -13.69 16.04
CA VAL A 179 -8.44 -12.94 17.05
C VAL A 179 -8.27 -13.76 18.32
N GLU A 180 -7.04 -13.90 18.80
CA GLU A 180 -6.70 -14.50 20.07
C GLU A 180 -5.86 -13.50 20.89
N ASP A 181 -6.27 -13.21 22.11
CA ASP A 181 -5.63 -12.25 23.00
C ASP A 181 -5.36 -10.86 22.34
N GLY A 182 -6.31 -10.42 21.49
CA GLY A 182 -6.21 -9.15 20.78
C GLY A 182 -5.32 -9.15 19.52
N LYS A 183 -4.72 -10.30 19.18
CA LYS A 183 -3.81 -10.47 18.05
C LYS A 183 -4.41 -11.31 16.95
N CYS A 184 -3.94 -11.10 15.73
CA CYS A 184 -4.27 -11.94 14.59
C CYS A 184 -3.75 -13.38 14.83
N ALA A 185 -4.66 -14.36 14.76
CA ALA A 185 -4.37 -15.79 14.82
C ALA A 185 -4.74 -16.51 13.52
N GLY A 186 -5.44 -15.85 12.62
CA GLY A 186 -5.84 -16.40 11.34
C GLY A 186 -6.84 -15.52 10.61
N ILE A 187 -7.19 -15.95 9.41
CA ILE A 187 -8.20 -15.28 8.57
C ILE A 187 -9.14 -16.34 8.01
N ARG A 188 -10.44 -16.08 8.09
CA ARG A 188 -11.48 -16.90 7.47
C ARG A 188 -11.86 -16.37 6.11
N PHE A 189 -12.06 -17.30 5.19
CA PHE A 189 -12.43 -17.05 3.81
C PHE A 189 -13.66 -17.85 3.42
N ARG A 190 -14.39 -17.36 2.42
CA ARG A 190 -15.45 -18.05 1.71
C ARG A 190 -15.17 -18.08 0.21
N LYS A 191 -15.67 -19.07 -0.49
CA LYS A 191 -15.43 -19.23 -1.92
C LYS A 191 -16.07 -18.09 -2.69
N CYS A 192 -15.28 -17.39 -3.49
CA CYS A 192 -15.78 -16.43 -4.47
C CYS A 192 -16.06 -17.15 -5.78
N THR A 193 -17.28 -17.03 -6.28
CA THR A 193 -17.73 -17.69 -7.51
C THR A 193 -17.68 -16.74 -8.70
N ARG A 194 -17.81 -15.45 -8.46
CA ARG A 194 -17.75 -14.42 -9.49
C ARG A 194 -17.35 -13.09 -8.87
N VAL A 195 -16.50 -12.30 -9.54
CA VAL A 195 -16.05 -10.98 -9.05
C VAL A 195 -16.81 -9.83 -9.68
N LYS A 196 -17.21 -9.96 -10.96
CA LYS A 196 -17.90 -8.92 -11.71
C LYS A 196 -19.27 -9.41 -12.19
N ASN A 197 -20.25 -8.52 -12.19
CA ASN A 197 -21.56 -8.80 -12.78
C ASN A 197 -21.51 -8.78 -14.32
N ASP A 198 -22.67 -9.03 -14.96
CA ASP A 198 -22.77 -9.09 -16.44
C ASP A 198 -22.46 -7.74 -17.12
N GLU A 199 -22.49 -6.64 -16.35
CA GLU A 199 -22.13 -5.28 -16.82
C GLU A 199 -20.64 -4.98 -16.63
N GLY A 200 -19.83 -5.94 -16.12
CA GLY A 200 -18.41 -5.78 -15.84
C GLY A 200 -18.10 -4.96 -14.58
N ARG A 201 -19.10 -4.63 -13.75
CA ARG A 201 -18.92 -3.89 -12.50
C ARG A 201 -18.53 -4.84 -11.38
N PHE A 202 -17.69 -4.37 -10.46
CA PHE A 202 -17.33 -5.11 -9.25
C PHE A 202 -18.57 -5.40 -8.39
N ALA A 203 -18.94 -6.68 -8.32
CA ALA A 203 -20.08 -7.20 -7.58
C ALA A 203 -19.82 -8.68 -7.24
N PRO A 204 -18.95 -8.97 -6.24
CA PRO A 204 -18.54 -10.34 -5.95
C PRO A 204 -19.69 -11.17 -5.40
N GLU A 205 -19.81 -12.39 -5.92
CA GLU A 205 -20.75 -13.42 -5.48
C GLU A 205 -19.99 -14.54 -4.77
N PHE A 206 -20.61 -15.13 -3.75
CA PHE A 206 -19.96 -16.09 -2.88
C PHE A 206 -20.81 -17.34 -2.69
N ASP A 207 -20.13 -18.46 -2.50
CA ASP A 207 -20.72 -19.71 -1.97
C ASP A 207 -20.38 -19.81 -0.48
N ASP A 208 -21.35 -19.48 0.37
CA ASP A 208 -21.18 -19.50 1.82
C ASP A 208 -21.12 -20.95 2.40
N SER A 209 -21.40 -21.97 1.57
CA SER A 209 -21.25 -23.38 1.99
C SER A 209 -19.81 -23.87 1.96
N VAL A 210 -18.91 -23.11 1.27
CA VAL A 210 -17.50 -23.45 1.13
C VAL A 210 -16.66 -22.38 1.80
N SER A 211 -16.00 -22.77 2.88
CA SER A 211 -15.13 -21.87 3.65
C SER A 211 -13.81 -22.55 3.99
N GLU A 212 -12.79 -21.74 4.22
CA GLU A 212 -11.51 -22.20 4.77
C GLU A 212 -10.95 -21.18 5.76
N GLN A 213 -10.00 -21.61 6.57
CA GLN A 213 -9.28 -20.76 7.51
C GLN A 213 -7.78 -20.91 7.29
N ALA A 214 -7.09 -19.78 7.08
CA ALA A 214 -5.64 -19.71 7.09
C ALA A 214 -5.15 -19.26 8.47
N GLU A 215 -4.25 -20.02 9.07
CA GLU A 215 -3.54 -19.58 10.27
C GLU A 215 -2.47 -18.57 9.90
N CYS A 216 -2.41 -17.46 10.60
CA CYS A 216 -1.36 -16.46 10.43
C CYS A 216 -1.20 -15.57 11.65
N THR A 217 -0.02 -15.03 11.84
CA THR A 217 0.27 -14.00 12.85
C THR A 217 0.22 -12.58 12.29
N THR A 218 0.20 -12.46 10.96
CA THR A 218 0.16 -11.16 10.26
C THR A 218 -0.78 -11.24 9.06
N GLY A 219 -1.72 -10.31 9.00
CA GLY A 219 -2.62 -10.09 7.87
C GLY A 219 -2.32 -8.76 7.16
N LEU A 220 -1.93 -8.82 5.89
CA LEU A 220 -1.61 -7.63 5.07
C LEU A 220 -2.67 -7.47 3.97
N TYR A 221 -3.47 -6.39 4.00
CA TYR A 221 -4.51 -6.20 3.01
C TYR A 221 -4.14 -5.17 1.94
N CYS A 222 -4.35 -5.54 0.67
CA CYS A 222 -4.03 -4.78 -0.54
C CYS A 222 -5.30 -4.56 -1.38
N ILE A 223 -6.36 -4.02 -0.78
CA ILE A 223 -7.71 -3.87 -1.33
C ILE A 223 -8.03 -2.46 -1.82
N GLY A 224 -7.05 -1.82 -2.42
CA GLY A 224 -7.16 -0.47 -2.97
C GLY A 224 -6.58 0.61 -2.07
N GLN A 225 -6.42 1.79 -2.67
CA GLN A 225 -5.85 2.97 -2.05
C GLN A 225 -6.77 4.16 -2.26
N LYS A 226 -6.68 5.15 -1.38
CA LYS A 226 -7.46 6.39 -1.44
C LYS A 226 -6.61 7.60 -1.08
N VAL A 227 -7.11 8.78 -1.49
CA VAL A 227 -6.56 10.06 -1.03
C VAL A 227 -6.88 10.20 0.45
N ASP A 228 -5.88 10.54 1.22
CA ASP A 228 -6.03 10.98 2.60
C ASP A 228 -5.80 12.49 2.66
N TRP A 229 -6.86 13.25 2.69
CA TRP A 229 -6.82 14.71 2.72
C TRP A 229 -6.32 15.26 4.06
N ARG A 230 -6.47 14.48 5.14
CA ARG A 230 -6.13 14.92 6.50
C ARG A 230 -6.60 16.36 6.74
N GLU A 231 -5.69 17.21 7.22
CA GLU A 231 -5.96 18.61 7.51
C GLU A 231 -5.55 19.57 6.37
N LEU A 232 -5.16 19.04 5.19
CA LEU A 232 -4.67 19.84 4.06
C LEU A 232 -5.60 21.00 3.70
N LEU A 233 -6.91 20.77 3.75
CA LEU A 233 -7.92 21.76 3.41
C LEU A 233 -8.43 22.56 4.62
N THR A 234 -7.88 22.37 5.81
CA THR A 234 -8.24 23.09 7.01
C THR A 234 -7.77 24.53 6.90
N GLY A 235 -8.69 25.50 7.04
CA GLY A 235 -8.38 26.93 6.99
C GLY A 235 -8.05 27.46 5.57
N THR A 236 -8.52 26.80 4.53
CA THR A 236 -8.44 27.29 3.14
C THR A 236 -9.57 28.27 2.81
#